data_230666beefd1a2245770b933e3cd9d78
#
_entry.id   230666beefd1a2245770b933e3cd9d78
#
_cell.length_a   1.000
_cell.length_b   1.000
_cell.length_c   1.000
_cell.angle_alpha   90.00
_cell.angle_beta   90.00
_cell.angle_gamma   90.00
#
_symmetry.space_group_name_H-M   'P 1'
#
loop_
_entity.id
_entity.type
_entity.pdbx_description
1 polymer ?
#
loop_
_entity_poly.entity_id
_entity_poly.type
_entity_poly.pdbx_seq_one_letter_code
_entity_poly.pdbx_strand_id
1 'polypeptide(L)'
;MKTMTKLEELIQELCPNGVKYEHLGDIATISRGGNFQKKDYTESGVPCIHYGQIYMHYGLFAEETLSYIDEEVAQKQKFAEPGDIIMAVTSENMGDVCKCMAWLGSEKVAVSGHTAIIHHSINPKYLVYWLHSAAFYQQKIKIAYGTKVIEVAPAKLTDVILPVPPLPVQREIVRILDNFTELTVELTVELTARKQQYAYYRDKLLTHSSETKICKLADVCESIADGDHMPPPKADDGIPFITISNITEQNKINFSNTMFVPSSYYDALADKRKPHSGDILYTVVGSYGIPVCIEQDTKFVFQRHIAILRPRSEVIKARYMFHAMQSGAFKAQADKAAKGAAQKTIGLSSLAEMTLPVPDMCIQERLIRVLDNFDSICTDLSSGLPAEIEARQKQYEYYRDKLLTFREISN
;
A
#
# COMPACT_ATOMS: atom_id res chain seq x y z
N MET A 1 36.27 20.44 12.06
CA MET A 1 35.45 20.10 13.22
C MET A 1 34.01 19.85 12.73
N LYS A 2 33.43 18.71 13.05
CA LYS A 2 32.03 18.41 12.67
C LYS A 2 31.15 19.33 13.56
N THR A 3 30.36 20.18 12.95
CA THR A 3 29.41 21.03 13.70
C THR A 3 28.40 20.11 14.38
N MET A 4 28.26 20.21 15.69
CA MET A 4 27.26 19.45 16.46
C MET A 4 25.86 19.83 15.98
N THR A 5 24.98 18.88 15.91
CA THR A 5 23.57 19.12 15.62
C THR A 5 22.89 19.67 16.89
N LYS A 6 21.80 20.42 16.75
CA LYS A 6 21.03 20.92 17.88
C LYS A 6 20.59 19.82 18.85
N LEU A 7 20.26 18.62 18.32
CA LEU A 7 19.91 17.47 19.15
C LEU A 7 21.12 16.98 19.96
N GLU A 8 22.31 16.89 19.36
CA GLU A 8 23.54 16.50 20.06
C GLU A 8 23.88 17.50 21.18
N GLU A 9 23.72 18.79 20.95
CA GLU A 9 23.89 19.83 21.96
C GLU A 9 22.91 19.66 23.14
N LEU A 10 21.61 19.48 22.84
CA LEU A 10 20.59 19.26 23.87
C LEU A 10 20.84 17.97 24.68
N ILE A 11 21.25 16.89 24.04
CA ILE A 11 21.57 15.63 24.73
C ILE A 11 22.80 15.82 25.64
N GLN A 12 23.82 16.50 25.16
CA GLN A 12 25.03 16.77 25.94
C GLN A 12 24.75 17.67 27.16
N GLU A 13 23.88 18.64 27.02
CA GLU A 13 23.50 19.57 28.09
C GLU A 13 22.54 18.94 29.10
N LEU A 14 21.47 18.30 28.64
CA LEU A 14 20.36 17.86 29.48
C LEU A 14 20.43 16.38 29.88
N CYS A 15 21.20 15.56 29.16
CA CYS A 15 21.31 14.12 29.36
C CYS A 15 22.77 13.63 29.32
N PRO A 16 23.76 14.31 29.97
CA PRO A 16 25.19 13.98 29.85
C PRO A 16 25.50 12.56 30.33
N ASN A 17 24.72 12.04 31.28
CA ASN A 17 24.88 10.73 31.85
C ASN A 17 23.97 9.64 31.25
N GLY A 18 23.14 10.00 30.28
CA GLY A 18 22.12 9.15 29.65
C GLY A 18 20.71 9.58 29.98
N VAL A 19 19.73 8.73 29.67
CA VAL A 19 18.28 8.97 29.82
C VAL A 19 17.69 7.92 30.75
N LYS A 20 16.75 8.31 31.59
CA LYS A 20 15.99 7.39 32.43
C LYS A 20 15.02 6.58 31.54
N TYR A 21 15.03 5.27 31.76
CA TYR A 21 14.03 4.37 31.19
C TYR A 21 12.95 4.12 32.24
N GLU A 22 11.68 4.30 31.87
CA GLU A 22 10.55 4.18 32.78
C GLU A 22 9.54 3.19 32.26
N HIS A 23 8.80 2.55 33.16
CA HIS A 23 7.63 1.77 32.77
C HIS A 23 6.53 2.72 32.28
N LEU A 24 5.83 2.33 31.22
CA LEU A 24 4.71 3.12 30.70
C LEU A 24 3.64 3.34 31.76
N GLY A 25 3.45 2.36 32.68
CA GLY A 25 2.52 2.47 33.81
C GLY A 25 2.93 3.51 34.87
N ASP A 26 4.19 3.93 34.91
CA ASP A 26 4.67 4.96 35.85
C ASP A 26 4.41 6.39 35.33
N ILE A 27 4.31 6.55 34.00
CA ILE A 27 4.14 7.86 33.33
C ILE A 27 2.79 8.02 32.65
N ALA A 28 1.94 6.98 32.65
CA ALA A 28 0.65 6.99 31.98
C ALA A 28 -0.41 6.18 32.74
N THR A 29 -1.66 6.57 32.56
CA THR A 29 -2.80 5.74 32.91
C THR A 29 -3.41 5.13 31.65
N ILE A 30 -3.68 3.82 31.68
CA ILE A 30 -4.13 3.08 30.50
C ILE A 30 -5.53 2.54 30.79
N SER A 31 -6.47 2.86 29.93
CA SER A 31 -7.86 2.39 30.04
C SER A 31 -8.31 1.75 28.72
N ARG A 32 -9.28 0.84 28.78
CA ARG A 32 -9.92 0.29 27.58
C ARG A 32 -10.97 1.25 27.07
N GLY A 33 -11.13 1.36 25.74
CA GLY A 33 -12.18 2.14 25.09
C GLY A 33 -13.59 1.63 25.39
N GLY A 34 -14.61 2.33 24.90
CA GLY A 34 -16.03 2.01 25.05
C GLY A 34 -16.49 0.83 24.18
N ASN A 35 -17.79 0.71 23.94
CA ASN A 35 -18.36 -0.45 23.26
C ASN A 35 -19.27 -0.12 22.06
N PHE A 36 -19.19 1.10 21.49
CA PHE A 36 -19.94 1.42 20.28
C PHE A 36 -19.40 0.67 19.05
N GLN A 37 -20.24 0.52 18.05
CA GLN A 37 -19.98 -0.23 16.83
C GLN A 37 -20.24 0.66 15.59
N LYS A 38 -19.85 0.20 14.41
CA LYS A 38 -20.11 0.92 13.14
C LYS A 38 -21.59 1.24 12.89
N LYS A 39 -22.52 0.41 13.40
CA LYS A 39 -23.96 0.66 13.29
C LYS A 39 -24.44 1.89 14.08
N ASP A 40 -23.66 2.35 15.04
CA ASP A 40 -23.97 3.50 15.91
C ASP A 40 -23.45 4.82 15.30
N TYR A 41 -22.86 4.78 14.10
CA TYR A 41 -22.38 5.97 13.41
C TYR A 41 -23.51 6.86 12.92
N THR A 42 -23.29 8.15 13.05
CA THR A 42 -24.16 9.24 12.60
C THR A 42 -23.37 10.23 11.73
N GLU A 43 -24.08 11.06 10.98
CA GLU A 43 -23.47 12.10 10.15
C GLU A 43 -22.92 13.29 10.97
N SER A 44 -23.47 13.46 12.18
CA SER A 44 -23.07 14.52 13.12
C SER A 44 -23.33 14.08 14.54
N GLY A 45 -22.73 14.73 15.53
CA GLY A 45 -22.89 14.41 16.95
C GLY A 45 -21.58 14.44 17.70
N VAL A 46 -21.35 13.49 18.60
CA VAL A 46 -20.12 13.38 19.37
C VAL A 46 -19.02 12.72 18.54
N PRO A 47 -17.84 13.35 18.38
CA PRO A 47 -16.74 12.78 17.62
C PRO A 47 -16.33 11.42 18.16
N CYS A 48 -16.05 10.45 17.26
CA CYS A 48 -15.63 9.11 17.69
C CYS A 48 -14.57 8.48 16.78
N ILE A 49 -13.75 7.61 17.37
CA ILE A 49 -12.72 6.82 16.69
C ILE A 49 -12.94 5.34 16.97
N HIS A 50 -13.13 4.56 15.90
CA HIS A 50 -13.23 3.10 15.97
C HIS A 50 -11.87 2.47 15.63
N TYR A 51 -11.52 1.37 16.31
CA TYR A 51 -10.22 0.70 16.11
C TYR A 51 -9.88 0.39 14.64
N GLY A 52 -10.89 0.00 13.83
CA GLY A 52 -10.69 -0.26 12.40
C GLY A 52 -10.26 0.96 11.59
N GLN A 53 -10.61 2.18 12.03
CA GLN A 53 -10.20 3.42 11.37
C GLN A 53 -8.72 3.72 11.63
N ILE A 54 -8.16 3.30 12.78
CA ILE A 54 -6.73 3.42 13.10
C ILE A 54 -5.89 2.61 12.10
N TYR A 55 -6.41 1.46 11.64
CA TYR A 55 -5.72 0.65 10.63
C TYR A 55 -5.80 1.21 9.22
N MET A 56 -6.94 1.80 8.85
CA MET A 56 -7.28 2.07 7.46
C MET A 56 -7.17 3.55 7.06
N HIS A 57 -7.36 4.48 8.00
CA HIS A 57 -7.60 5.87 7.66
C HIS A 57 -6.70 6.86 8.39
N TYR A 58 -6.36 6.58 9.66
CA TYR A 58 -5.55 7.50 10.43
C TYR A 58 -4.05 7.19 10.27
N GLY A 59 -3.25 8.26 10.21
CA GLY A 59 -1.78 8.21 10.30
C GLY A 59 -1.31 8.12 11.75
N LEU A 60 -0.15 8.69 12.02
CA LEU A 60 0.43 8.76 13.38
C LEU A 60 -0.30 9.79 14.27
N PHE A 61 -0.98 10.77 13.69
CA PHE A 61 -1.66 11.85 14.38
C PHE A 61 -2.99 12.16 13.71
N ALA A 62 -3.97 12.63 14.47
CA ALA A 62 -5.21 13.17 13.92
C ALA A 62 -5.73 14.32 14.78
N GLU A 63 -6.31 15.32 14.13
CA GLU A 63 -6.95 16.48 14.75
C GLU A 63 -8.46 16.49 14.55
N GLU A 64 -8.94 15.72 13.57
CA GLU A 64 -10.36 15.60 13.21
C GLU A 64 -10.79 14.12 13.16
N THR A 65 -12.07 13.87 13.38
CA THR A 65 -12.64 12.52 13.27
C THR A 65 -13.41 12.33 11.98
N LEU A 66 -13.42 11.07 11.51
CA LEU A 66 -14.15 10.66 10.30
C LEU A 66 -15.59 10.23 10.61
N SER A 67 -15.97 10.10 11.89
CA SER A 67 -17.25 9.54 12.32
C SER A 67 -17.73 10.19 13.60
N TYR A 68 -19.04 10.14 13.80
CA TYR A 68 -19.72 10.66 14.96
C TYR A 68 -20.67 9.59 15.52
N ILE A 69 -21.11 9.76 16.76
CA ILE A 69 -22.15 8.96 17.42
C ILE A 69 -23.13 9.89 18.15
N ASP A 70 -24.35 9.42 18.39
CA ASP A 70 -25.36 10.16 19.14
C ASP A 70 -24.93 10.40 20.59
N GLU A 71 -25.39 11.50 21.18
CA GLU A 71 -25.11 11.87 22.58
C GLU A 71 -25.52 10.77 23.58
N GLU A 72 -26.64 10.08 23.35
CA GLU A 72 -27.10 8.99 24.22
C GLU A 72 -26.15 7.80 24.21
N VAL A 73 -25.55 7.48 23.03
CA VAL A 73 -24.55 6.44 22.89
C VAL A 73 -23.27 6.90 23.54
N ALA A 74 -22.88 8.16 23.33
CA ALA A 74 -21.64 8.77 23.83
C ALA A 74 -21.56 8.80 25.36
N GLN A 75 -22.67 9.02 26.08
CA GLN A 75 -22.72 9.04 27.55
C GLN A 75 -22.18 7.75 28.20
N LYS A 76 -22.20 6.63 27.50
CA LYS A 76 -21.76 5.31 28.00
C LYS A 76 -20.34 4.96 27.51
N GLN A 77 -19.70 5.85 26.79
CA GLN A 77 -18.40 5.56 26.19
C GLN A 77 -17.24 6.03 27.07
N LYS A 78 -16.04 5.62 26.68
CA LYS A 78 -14.77 6.14 27.18
C LYS A 78 -14.23 7.16 26.17
N PHE A 79 -13.59 8.20 26.69
CA PHE A 79 -13.07 9.30 25.89
C PHE A 79 -11.55 9.37 26.00
N ALA A 80 -10.92 9.71 24.89
CA ALA A 80 -9.56 10.20 24.86
C ALA A 80 -9.59 11.73 24.87
N GLU A 81 -8.72 12.33 25.65
CA GLU A 81 -8.50 13.79 25.73
C GLU A 81 -7.45 14.24 24.69
N PRO A 82 -7.40 15.53 24.33
CA PRO A 82 -6.32 16.06 23.51
C PRO A 82 -4.95 15.73 24.09
N GLY A 83 -4.10 15.09 23.27
CA GLY A 83 -2.78 14.62 23.66
C GLY A 83 -2.71 13.14 24.05
N ASP A 84 -3.83 12.44 24.21
CA ASP A 84 -3.84 11.01 24.49
C ASP A 84 -3.43 10.16 23.28
N ILE A 85 -2.89 8.98 23.55
CA ILE A 85 -2.66 7.99 22.52
C ILE A 85 -3.83 7.01 22.46
N ILE A 86 -4.33 6.78 21.25
CA ILE A 86 -5.37 5.78 20.96
C ILE A 86 -4.72 4.62 20.23
N MET A 87 -4.71 3.43 20.85
CA MET A 87 -4.01 2.24 20.35
C MET A 87 -5.01 1.12 20.06
N ALA A 88 -4.98 0.55 18.86
CA ALA A 88 -5.76 -0.63 18.50
C ALA A 88 -5.09 -1.88 19.10
N VAL A 89 -5.76 -2.56 20.04
CA VAL A 89 -5.18 -3.67 20.81
C VAL A 89 -5.53 -5.05 20.27
N THR A 90 -6.25 -5.16 19.16
CA THR A 90 -6.61 -6.42 18.49
C THR A 90 -6.32 -6.33 16.99
N SER A 91 -5.72 -7.37 16.40
CA SER A 91 -5.43 -7.46 14.97
C SER A 91 -5.40 -8.93 14.50
N GLU A 92 -5.44 -9.15 13.19
CA GLU A 92 -5.23 -10.46 12.58
C GLU A 92 -3.75 -10.83 12.43
N ASN A 93 -2.84 -9.87 12.60
CA ASN A 93 -1.41 -10.12 12.50
C ASN A 93 -0.59 -9.37 13.57
N MET A 94 0.60 -9.88 13.86
CA MET A 94 1.52 -9.34 14.87
C MET A 94 2.11 -7.98 14.49
N GLY A 95 2.25 -7.69 13.21
CA GLY A 95 2.77 -6.41 12.74
C GLY A 95 1.85 -5.25 13.14
N ASP A 96 0.56 -5.44 12.92
CA ASP A 96 -0.45 -4.39 13.08
C ASP A 96 -0.98 -4.23 14.49
N VAL A 97 -1.02 -5.29 15.31
CA VAL A 97 -1.47 -5.15 16.72
C VAL A 97 -0.68 -4.05 17.41
N CYS A 98 -1.34 -3.24 18.23
CA CYS A 98 -0.81 -2.04 18.88
C CYS A 98 -0.48 -0.88 17.91
N LYS A 99 -1.02 -0.87 16.68
CA LYS A 99 -1.00 0.35 15.86
C LYS A 99 -1.73 1.45 16.61
N CYS A 100 -1.13 2.62 16.69
CA CYS A 100 -1.63 3.71 17.51
C CYS A 100 -1.45 5.07 16.84
N MET A 101 -2.16 6.06 17.37
CA MET A 101 -2.10 7.44 16.95
C MET A 101 -2.23 8.38 18.16
N ALA A 102 -1.68 9.60 18.08
CA ALA A 102 -1.98 10.65 19.03
C ALA A 102 -3.22 11.43 18.58
N TRP A 103 -4.14 11.62 19.51
CA TRP A 103 -5.26 12.54 19.32
C TRP A 103 -4.81 13.99 19.62
N LEU A 104 -4.78 14.81 18.61
CA LEU A 104 -4.34 16.21 18.70
C LEU A 104 -5.49 17.21 18.44
N GLY A 105 -6.73 16.72 18.34
CA GLY A 105 -7.92 17.57 18.23
C GLY A 105 -8.14 18.44 19.47
N SER A 106 -9.00 19.45 19.35
CA SER A 106 -9.30 20.40 20.43
C SER A 106 -10.27 19.90 21.47
N GLU A 107 -11.04 18.83 21.16
CA GLU A 107 -12.07 18.28 22.02
C GLU A 107 -11.82 16.79 22.28
N LYS A 108 -12.42 16.27 23.34
CA LYS A 108 -12.38 14.83 23.64
C LYS A 108 -13.11 14.02 22.59
N VAL A 109 -12.66 12.80 22.35
CA VAL A 109 -13.21 11.89 21.35
C VAL A 109 -13.60 10.55 21.97
N ALA A 110 -14.78 10.02 21.62
CA ALA A 110 -15.22 8.70 22.07
C ALA A 110 -14.42 7.61 21.34
N VAL A 111 -13.98 6.58 22.07
CA VAL A 111 -13.06 5.55 21.52
C VAL A 111 -13.67 4.15 21.69
N SER A 112 -13.60 3.30 20.66
CA SER A 112 -14.23 1.98 20.62
C SER A 112 -13.51 0.91 21.50
N GLY A 113 -14.19 -0.21 21.76
CA GLY A 113 -13.78 -1.22 22.76
C GLY A 113 -12.57 -2.08 22.44
N HIS A 114 -12.10 -2.12 21.19
CA HIS A 114 -10.89 -2.83 20.79
C HIS A 114 -9.66 -1.91 20.79
N THR A 115 -9.70 -0.87 21.63
CA THR A 115 -8.61 0.08 21.80
C THR A 115 -8.18 0.21 23.25
N ALA A 116 -6.97 0.68 23.45
CA ALA A 116 -6.48 1.28 24.69
C ALA A 116 -6.37 2.79 24.52
N ILE A 117 -6.78 3.54 25.54
CA ILE A 117 -6.53 4.98 25.68
C ILE A 117 -5.40 5.13 26.67
N ILE A 118 -4.32 5.82 26.26
CA ILE A 118 -3.13 6.04 27.06
C ILE A 118 -3.05 7.54 27.35
N HIS A 119 -3.40 7.91 28.57
CA HIS A 119 -3.28 9.28 29.07
C HIS A 119 -1.92 9.43 29.75
N HIS A 120 -1.09 10.38 29.32
CA HIS A 120 0.33 10.47 29.71
C HIS A 120 0.79 11.93 29.84
N SER A 121 1.98 12.14 30.42
CA SER A 121 2.57 13.45 30.72
C SER A 121 3.70 13.87 29.78
N ILE A 122 4.11 13.03 28.85
CA ILE A 122 5.22 13.30 27.89
C ILE A 122 4.70 13.88 26.58
N ASN A 123 5.58 14.23 25.65
CA ASN A 123 5.15 14.71 24.34
C ASN A 123 4.37 13.61 23.55
N PRO A 124 3.14 13.85 23.10
CA PRO A 124 2.32 12.83 22.46
C PRO A 124 2.93 12.33 21.15
N LYS A 125 3.50 13.19 20.32
CA LYS A 125 4.17 12.78 19.09
C LYS A 125 5.41 11.92 19.36
N TYR A 126 6.21 12.29 20.38
CA TYR A 126 7.36 11.49 20.82
C TYR A 126 6.93 10.07 21.21
N LEU A 127 5.87 9.95 22.02
CA LEU A 127 5.35 8.65 22.45
C LEU A 127 4.86 7.81 21.28
N VAL A 128 4.10 8.40 20.33
CA VAL A 128 3.65 7.68 19.14
C VAL A 128 4.84 7.20 18.30
N TYR A 129 5.83 8.04 18.06
CA TYR A 129 7.04 7.61 17.33
C TYR A 129 7.74 6.44 18.02
N TRP A 130 7.84 6.50 19.34
CA TRP A 130 8.44 5.39 20.09
C TRP A 130 7.61 4.12 20.02
N LEU A 131 6.29 4.20 20.15
CA LEU A 131 5.36 3.07 20.03
C LEU A 131 5.34 2.44 18.61
N HIS A 132 5.93 3.10 17.62
CA HIS A 132 6.12 2.55 16.26
C HIS A 132 7.57 2.07 16.01
N SER A 133 8.45 2.13 17.00
CA SER A 133 9.87 1.75 16.89
C SER A 133 10.08 0.24 16.97
N ALA A 134 11.25 -0.22 16.49
CA ALA A 134 11.69 -1.59 16.65
C ALA A 134 11.82 -1.99 18.14
N ALA A 135 12.21 -1.06 19.02
CA ALA A 135 12.33 -1.30 20.46
C ALA A 135 10.98 -1.66 21.11
N PHE A 136 9.92 -0.95 20.76
CA PHE A 136 8.56 -1.30 21.19
C PHE A 136 8.10 -2.63 20.57
N TYR A 137 8.36 -2.85 19.28
CA TYR A 137 8.01 -4.11 18.63
C TYR A 137 8.56 -5.33 19.37
N GLN A 138 9.82 -5.30 19.81
CA GLN A 138 10.46 -6.38 20.58
C GLN A 138 9.82 -6.62 21.95
N GLN A 139 9.21 -5.60 22.54
CA GLN A 139 8.46 -5.74 23.78
C GLN A 139 7.02 -6.22 23.52
N LYS A 140 6.38 -5.67 22.49
CA LYS A 140 5.03 -6.01 22.08
C LYS A 140 4.84 -7.51 21.82
N ILE A 141 5.76 -8.16 21.11
CA ILE A 141 5.68 -9.60 20.79
C ILE A 141 5.70 -10.50 22.03
N LYS A 142 6.21 -10.01 23.17
CA LYS A 142 6.27 -10.77 24.43
C LYS A 142 4.98 -10.71 25.24
N ILE A 143 4.15 -9.68 25.02
CA ILE A 143 2.91 -9.43 25.75
C ILE A 143 1.65 -9.71 24.92
N ALA A 144 1.82 -9.91 23.61
CA ALA A 144 0.74 -10.27 22.70
C ALA A 144 0.39 -11.75 22.80
N TYR A 145 -0.88 -12.08 22.67
CA TYR A 145 -1.40 -13.46 22.74
C TYR A 145 -2.50 -13.67 21.67
N GLY A 146 -2.81 -14.93 21.40
CA GLY A 146 -3.80 -15.31 20.40
C GLY A 146 -3.18 -15.91 19.13
N THR A 147 -3.99 -16.57 18.29
CA THR A 147 -3.54 -17.25 17.08
C THR A 147 -4.21 -16.74 15.80
N LYS A 148 -5.54 -16.65 15.77
CA LYS A 148 -6.30 -16.08 14.64
C LYS A 148 -6.55 -14.58 14.83
N VAL A 149 -6.84 -14.19 16.06
CA VAL A 149 -6.92 -12.79 16.47
C VAL A 149 -5.85 -12.62 17.54
N ILE A 150 -4.94 -11.70 17.31
CA ILE A 150 -3.86 -11.33 18.23
C ILE A 150 -4.34 -10.15 19.04
N GLU A 151 -4.19 -10.25 20.35
CA GLU A 151 -4.60 -9.21 21.31
C GLU A 151 -3.45 -8.86 22.25
N VAL A 152 -3.40 -7.60 22.67
CA VAL A 152 -2.59 -7.11 23.77
C VAL A 152 -3.52 -6.54 24.81
N ALA A 153 -3.54 -7.13 26.01
CA ALA A 153 -4.35 -6.61 27.10
C ALA A 153 -3.81 -5.22 27.54
N PRO A 154 -4.68 -4.18 27.65
CA PRO A 154 -4.24 -2.83 28.05
C PRO A 154 -3.41 -2.81 29.34
N ALA A 155 -3.72 -3.67 30.31
CA ALA A 155 -2.97 -3.79 31.56
C ALA A 155 -1.53 -4.28 31.35
N LYS A 156 -1.22 -5.00 30.24
CA LYS A 156 0.15 -5.44 29.92
C LYS A 156 1.01 -4.35 29.29
N LEU A 157 0.39 -3.30 28.79
CA LEU A 157 1.13 -2.14 28.28
C LEU A 157 1.82 -1.36 29.40
N THR A 158 1.36 -1.49 30.66
CA THR A 158 2.03 -0.85 31.81
C THR A 158 3.45 -1.37 32.04
N ASP A 159 3.72 -2.63 31.64
CA ASP A 159 5.03 -3.27 31.79
C ASP A 159 6.06 -2.83 30.72
N VAL A 160 5.60 -2.10 29.68
CA VAL A 160 6.47 -1.62 28.58
C VAL A 160 7.42 -0.55 29.08
N ILE A 161 8.70 -0.69 28.76
CA ILE A 161 9.78 0.21 29.21
C ILE A 161 10.23 1.09 28.05
N LEU A 162 10.30 2.41 28.26
CA LEU A 162 10.69 3.40 27.26
C LEU A 162 11.64 4.46 27.83
N PRO A 163 12.50 5.05 26.98
CA PRO A 163 13.33 6.19 27.38
C PRO A 163 12.48 7.46 27.49
N VAL A 164 12.68 8.22 28.56
CA VAL A 164 11.95 9.47 28.82
C VAL A 164 12.97 10.61 28.95
N PRO A 165 13.52 11.12 27.84
CA PRO A 165 14.40 12.28 27.86
C PRO A 165 13.63 13.56 28.24
N PRO A 166 14.31 14.64 28.68
CA PRO A 166 13.68 15.92 28.93
C PRO A 166 12.88 16.45 27.73
N LEU A 167 11.79 17.19 28.00
CA LEU A 167 10.88 17.71 26.96
C LEU A 167 11.57 18.45 25.81
N PRO A 168 12.63 19.28 26.01
CA PRO A 168 13.34 19.91 24.88
C PRO A 168 13.95 18.90 23.91
N VAL A 169 14.50 17.77 24.42
CA VAL A 169 15.04 16.68 23.61
C VAL A 169 13.91 15.97 22.85
N GLN A 170 12.80 15.64 23.55
CA GLN A 170 11.63 15.05 22.90
C GLN A 170 11.12 15.91 21.74
N ARG A 171 10.99 17.25 21.96
CA ARG A 171 10.54 18.20 20.92
C ARG A 171 11.47 18.24 19.73
N GLU A 172 12.78 18.22 19.94
CA GLU A 172 13.75 18.27 18.85
C GLU A 172 13.74 16.95 18.04
N ILE A 173 13.58 15.80 18.69
CA ILE A 173 13.39 14.51 18.03
C ILE A 173 12.11 14.52 17.19
N VAL A 174 11.01 14.99 17.76
CA VAL A 174 9.72 15.11 17.04
C VAL A 174 9.90 15.99 15.81
N ARG A 175 10.53 17.16 15.94
CA ARG A 175 10.79 18.07 14.81
C ARG A 175 11.55 17.40 13.66
N ILE A 176 12.54 16.56 14.00
CA ILE A 176 13.32 15.84 12.99
C ILE A 176 12.45 14.74 12.34
N LEU A 177 11.69 13.98 13.12
CA LEU A 177 10.84 12.90 12.59
C LEU A 177 9.63 13.41 11.81
N ASP A 178 9.03 14.54 12.22
CA ASP A 178 7.96 15.21 11.49
C ASP A 178 8.42 15.57 10.07
N ASN A 179 9.63 16.11 9.89
CA ASN A 179 10.18 16.42 8.56
C ASN A 179 10.26 15.19 7.63
N PHE A 180 10.58 14.00 8.18
CA PHE A 180 10.60 12.78 7.36
C PHE A 180 9.19 12.32 6.98
N THR A 181 8.23 12.40 7.90
CA THR A 181 6.85 12.02 7.63
C THR A 181 6.19 12.97 6.64
N GLU A 182 6.38 14.27 6.78
CA GLU A 182 5.89 15.29 5.84
C GLU A 182 6.42 15.04 4.43
N LEU A 183 7.73 14.83 4.28
CA LEU A 183 8.33 14.54 2.97
C LEU A 183 7.74 13.26 2.32
N THR A 184 7.50 12.22 3.11
CA THR A 184 6.91 10.97 2.59
C THR A 184 5.47 11.20 2.15
N VAL A 185 4.70 12.01 2.89
CA VAL A 185 3.32 12.39 2.51
C VAL A 185 3.34 13.21 1.23
N GLU A 186 4.21 14.22 1.11
CA GLU A 186 4.34 15.06 -0.10
C GLU A 186 4.65 14.20 -1.33
N LEU A 187 5.61 13.28 -1.24
CA LEU A 187 5.95 12.37 -2.35
C LEU A 187 4.78 11.44 -2.72
N THR A 188 3.99 11.00 -1.75
CA THR A 188 2.81 10.16 -1.99
C THR A 188 1.70 10.94 -2.69
N VAL A 189 1.48 12.19 -2.30
CA VAL A 189 0.55 13.12 -2.96
C VAL A 189 1.03 13.40 -4.39
N GLU A 190 2.32 13.67 -4.57
CA GLU A 190 2.91 13.87 -5.90
C GLU A 190 2.72 12.64 -6.79
N LEU A 191 3.01 11.44 -6.29
CA LEU A 191 2.79 10.19 -7.03
C LEU A 191 1.33 10.05 -7.47
N THR A 192 0.39 10.36 -6.59
CA THR A 192 -1.05 10.33 -6.90
C THR A 192 -1.41 11.33 -8.00
N ALA A 193 -0.91 12.55 -7.89
CA ALA A 193 -1.13 13.59 -8.90
C ALA A 193 -0.49 13.20 -10.26
N ARG A 194 0.71 12.62 -10.25
CA ARG A 194 1.39 12.13 -11.46
C ARG A 194 0.63 10.97 -12.12
N LYS A 195 0.09 10.03 -11.34
CA LYS A 195 -0.77 8.96 -11.87
C LYS A 195 -2.05 9.52 -12.54
N GLN A 196 -2.69 10.50 -11.93
CA GLN A 196 -3.85 11.18 -12.52
C GLN A 196 -3.47 11.93 -13.80
N GLN A 197 -2.37 12.67 -13.77
CA GLN A 197 -1.83 13.38 -14.92
C GLN A 197 -1.49 12.42 -16.06
N TYR A 198 -0.84 11.30 -15.76
CA TYR A 198 -0.55 10.26 -16.74
C TYR A 198 -1.83 9.70 -17.37
N ALA A 199 -2.82 9.32 -16.55
CA ALA A 199 -4.09 8.82 -17.07
C ALA A 199 -4.79 9.83 -17.99
N TYR A 200 -4.83 11.11 -17.60
CA TYR A 200 -5.41 12.18 -18.42
C TYR A 200 -4.68 12.36 -19.75
N TYR A 201 -3.34 12.48 -19.72
CA TYR A 201 -2.58 12.68 -20.96
C TYR A 201 -2.56 11.44 -21.82
N ARG A 202 -2.49 10.24 -21.26
CA ARG A 202 -2.63 8.99 -21.99
C ARG A 202 -3.97 8.98 -22.76
N ASP A 203 -5.07 9.21 -22.09
CA ASP A 203 -6.38 9.20 -22.71
C ASP A 203 -6.51 10.29 -23.79
N LYS A 204 -5.98 11.49 -23.53
CA LYS A 204 -5.96 12.59 -24.50
C LYS A 204 -5.09 12.29 -25.72
N LEU A 205 -3.90 11.73 -25.53
CA LEU A 205 -2.95 11.39 -26.59
C LEU A 205 -3.44 10.20 -27.45
N LEU A 206 -4.18 9.29 -26.81
CA LEU A 206 -4.80 8.14 -27.49
C LEU A 206 -6.19 8.49 -28.09
N THR A 207 -6.71 9.69 -27.84
CA THR A 207 -7.90 10.20 -28.55
C THR A 207 -7.50 10.40 -30.00
N HIS A 208 -8.12 9.64 -30.87
CA HIS A 208 -7.84 9.61 -32.30
C HIS A 208 -8.39 10.83 -33.03
N SER A 209 -7.71 11.25 -34.08
CA SER A 209 -8.27 12.14 -35.10
C SER A 209 -9.28 11.37 -35.96
N SER A 210 -10.11 12.08 -36.72
CA SER A 210 -11.04 11.46 -37.65
C SER A 210 -10.37 10.52 -38.68
N GLU A 211 -9.07 10.64 -38.88
CA GLU A 211 -8.27 9.84 -39.81
C GLU A 211 -7.68 8.58 -39.20
N THR A 212 -7.67 8.45 -37.85
CA THR A 212 -7.08 7.28 -37.18
C THR A 212 -8.02 6.07 -37.33
N LYS A 213 -7.48 4.96 -37.85
CA LYS A 213 -8.21 3.72 -38.00
C LYS A 213 -8.51 3.08 -36.64
N ILE A 214 -9.76 2.71 -36.42
CA ILE A 214 -10.18 1.92 -35.25
C ILE A 214 -10.20 0.46 -35.65
N CYS A 215 -9.43 -0.39 -34.96
CA CYS A 215 -9.30 -1.81 -35.26
C CYS A 215 -9.74 -2.66 -34.06
N LYS A 216 -10.30 -3.85 -34.34
CA LYS A 216 -10.54 -4.87 -33.31
C LYS A 216 -9.24 -5.52 -32.90
N LEU A 217 -9.19 -6.04 -31.68
CA LEU A 217 -8.04 -6.85 -31.25
C LEU A 217 -7.81 -8.06 -32.14
N ALA A 218 -8.87 -8.70 -32.64
CA ALA A 218 -8.79 -9.79 -33.60
C ALA A 218 -8.05 -9.42 -34.90
N ASP A 219 -8.14 -8.18 -35.34
CA ASP A 219 -7.51 -7.72 -36.58
C ASP A 219 -6.04 -7.39 -36.43
N VAL A 220 -5.65 -6.96 -35.22
CA VAL A 220 -4.28 -6.50 -34.92
C VAL A 220 -3.42 -7.53 -34.17
N CYS A 221 -4.01 -8.67 -33.80
CA CYS A 221 -3.27 -9.76 -33.16
C CYS A 221 -3.16 -10.96 -34.13
N GLU A 222 -2.03 -11.65 -34.07
CA GLU A 222 -1.84 -12.95 -34.72
C GLU A 222 -2.64 -14.05 -34.02
N SER A 223 -2.66 -13.97 -32.67
CA SER A 223 -3.40 -14.90 -31.84
C SER A 223 -3.90 -14.23 -30.56
N ILE A 224 -5.05 -14.69 -30.08
CA ILE A 224 -5.61 -14.41 -28.77
C ILE A 224 -5.94 -15.75 -28.15
N ALA A 225 -5.33 -16.09 -27.02
CA ALA A 225 -5.53 -17.35 -26.33
C ALA A 225 -5.66 -17.09 -24.81
N ASP A 226 -6.12 -18.07 -24.06
CA ASP A 226 -6.10 -18.08 -22.60
C ASP A 226 -5.13 -19.15 -22.08
N GLY A 227 -4.86 -19.10 -20.80
CA GLY A 227 -4.09 -20.13 -20.11
C GLY A 227 -4.86 -21.44 -19.99
N ASP A 228 -4.29 -22.37 -19.25
CA ASP A 228 -4.85 -23.69 -19.13
C ASP A 228 -6.13 -23.74 -18.30
N HIS A 229 -7.09 -24.54 -18.75
CA HIS A 229 -8.37 -24.75 -18.07
C HIS A 229 -8.30 -25.83 -16.98
N MET A 230 -7.33 -26.74 -17.08
CA MET A 230 -7.09 -27.77 -16.07
C MET A 230 -5.99 -27.32 -15.11
N PRO A 231 -6.06 -27.68 -13.82
CA PRO A 231 -4.96 -27.46 -12.93
C PRO A 231 -3.70 -28.15 -13.45
N PRO A 232 -2.59 -27.44 -13.67
CA PRO A 232 -1.37 -28.06 -14.17
C PRO A 232 -0.76 -28.98 -13.09
N PRO A 233 0.06 -29.94 -13.48
CA PRO A 233 0.81 -30.79 -12.54
C PRO A 233 1.75 -29.88 -11.72
N LYS A 234 1.78 -30.07 -10.40
CA LYS A 234 2.66 -29.32 -9.51
C LYS A 234 4.06 -29.93 -9.50
N ALA A 235 5.07 -29.08 -9.40
CA ALA A 235 6.46 -29.45 -9.18
C ALA A 235 7.03 -28.58 -8.04
N ASP A 236 8.09 -29.06 -7.38
CA ASP A 236 8.78 -28.31 -6.34
C ASP A 236 9.66 -27.21 -6.95
N ASP A 237 10.11 -27.42 -8.18
CA ASP A 237 10.85 -26.46 -9.00
C ASP A 237 10.47 -26.60 -10.49
N GLY A 238 10.96 -25.73 -11.35
CA GLY A 238 10.76 -25.81 -12.80
C GLY A 238 10.26 -24.49 -13.42
N ILE A 239 9.20 -24.58 -14.23
CA ILE A 239 8.63 -23.42 -14.91
C ILE A 239 7.61 -22.73 -14.01
N PRO A 240 7.71 -21.40 -13.75
CA PRO A 240 6.75 -20.68 -12.93
C PRO A 240 5.32 -20.74 -13.49
N PHE A 241 4.34 -20.95 -12.61
CA PHE A 241 2.91 -20.89 -12.94
C PHE A 241 2.30 -19.59 -12.40
N ILE A 242 1.96 -18.70 -13.31
CA ILE A 242 1.45 -17.37 -13.01
C ILE A 242 -0.07 -17.40 -12.85
N THR A 243 -0.54 -16.85 -11.74
CA THR A 243 -1.94 -16.67 -11.44
C THR A 243 -2.28 -15.19 -11.42
N ILE A 244 -3.55 -14.83 -11.30
CA ILE A 244 -3.96 -13.43 -11.23
C ILE A 244 -3.34 -12.68 -10.03
N SER A 245 -3.07 -13.38 -8.93
CA SER A 245 -2.42 -12.81 -7.73
C SER A 245 -0.93 -12.45 -7.96
N ASN A 246 -0.34 -12.95 -9.04
CA ASN A 246 1.02 -12.59 -9.44
C ASN A 246 1.07 -11.34 -10.34
N ILE A 247 -0.08 -10.85 -10.80
CA ILE A 247 -0.16 -9.60 -11.56
C ILE A 247 -0.25 -8.43 -10.58
N THR A 248 0.72 -7.52 -10.65
CA THR A 248 0.80 -6.35 -9.76
C THR A 248 -0.02 -5.17 -10.28
N GLU A 249 -0.31 -4.22 -9.40
CA GLU A 249 -0.95 -2.93 -9.77
C GLU A 249 -0.08 -2.07 -10.70
N GLN A 250 1.23 -2.36 -10.76
CA GLN A 250 2.18 -1.71 -11.67
C GLN A 250 2.23 -2.38 -13.05
N ASN A 251 1.25 -3.23 -13.39
CA ASN A 251 1.18 -3.94 -14.67
C ASN A 251 2.42 -4.84 -14.94
N LYS A 252 2.94 -5.47 -13.90
CA LYS A 252 4.11 -6.38 -13.96
C LYS A 252 3.78 -7.74 -13.37
N ILE A 253 4.60 -8.74 -13.68
CA ILE A 253 4.51 -10.08 -13.09
C ILE A 253 5.44 -10.15 -11.88
N ASN A 254 4.91 -10.58 -10.74
CA ASN A 254 5.70 -10.92 -9.57
C ASN A 254 5.97 -12.42 -9.54
N PHE A 255 7.22 -12.80 -9.74
CA PHE A 255 7.68 -14.19 -9.74
C PHE A 255 8.08 -14.72 -8.35
N SER A 256 8.05 -13.90 -7.29
CA SER A 256 8.60 -14.27 -5.97
C SER A 256 7.84 -15.38 -5.26
N ASN A 257 6.53 -15.52 -5.50
CA ASN A 257 5.66 -16.50 -4.85
C ASN A 257 4.84 -17.23 -5.91
N THR A 258 5.49 -17.97 -6.79
CA THR A 258 4.84 -18.77 -7.82
C THR A 258 4.85 -20.25 -7.46
N MET A 259 3.84 -21.00 -7.90
CA MET A 259 3.91 -22.44 -8.02
C MET A 259 4.77 -22.78 -9.25
N PHE A 260 5.26 -24.01 -9.31
CA PHE A 260 6.03 -24.50 -10.45
C PHE A 260 5.33 -25.66 -11.14
N VAL A 261 5.61 -25.80 -12.44
CA VAL A 261 5.21 -26.95 -13.26
C VAL A 261 6.44 -27.60 -13.89
N PRO A 262 6.40 -28.91 -14.22
CA PRO A 262 7.49 -29.57 -14.93
C PRO A 262 7.78 -28.91 -16.28
N SER A 263 9.04 -28.87 -16.70
CA SER A 263 9.45 -28.33 -18.00
C SER A 263 8.76 -29.03 -19.18
N SER A 264 8.53 -30.36 -19.08
CA SER A 264 7.81 -31.13 -20.09
C SER A 264 6.39 -30.63 -20.33
N TYR A 265 5.74 -30.09 -19.29
CA TYR A 265 4.42 -29.49 -19.41
C TYR A 265 4.46 -28.21 -20.27
N TYR A 266 5.44 -27.32 -20.02
CA TYR A 266 5.65 -26.14 -20.85
C TYR A 266 5.97 -26.51 -22.30
N ASP A 267 6.83 -27.51 -22.52
CA ASP A 267 7.24 -27.94 -23.85
C ASP A 267 6.07 -28.47 -24.68
N ALA A 268 5.09 -29.14 -24.02
CA ALA A 268 3.88 -29.67 -24.64
C ALA A 268 2.82 -28.60 -24.98
N LEU A 269 2.94 -27.35 -24.46
CA LEU A 269 1.97 -26.30 -24.76
C LEU A 269 2.02 -25.90 -26.24
N ALA A 270 0.85 -25.57 -26.79
CA ALA A 270 0.75 -24.91 -28.10
C ALA A 270 1.45 -23.55 -28.08
N ASP A 271 2.12 -23.18 -29.17
CA ASP A 271 2.94 -21.94 -29.25
C ASP A 271 2.15 -20.68 -28.87
N LYS A 272 0.88 -20.59 -29.26
CA LYS A 272 0.00 -19.47 -28.90
C LYS A 272 -0.25 -19.30 -27.40
N ARG A 273 0.15 -20.26 -26.56
CA ARG A 273 0.09 -20.23 -25.08
C ARG A 273 1.46 -20.09 -24.44
N LYS A 274 2.53 -20.03 -25.24
CA LYS A 274 3.88 -19.79 -24.75
C LYS A 274 4.16 -18.28 -24.84
N PRO A 275 4.47 -17.62 -23.73
CA PRO A 275 4.79 -16.19 -23.75
C PRO A 275 6.09 -15.92 -24.51
N HIS A 276 6.08 -14.91 -25.36
CA HIS A 276 7.23 -14.37 -26.06
C HIS A 276 7.36 -12.87 -25.80
N SER A 277 8.56 -12.33 -25.99
CA SER A 277 8.79 -10.90 -25.98
C SER A 277 7.87 -10.21 -27.00
N GLY A 278 7.20 -9.15 -26.59
CA GLY A 278 6.19 -8.45 -27.39
C GLY A 278 4.76 -8.98 -27.23
N ASP A 279 4.53 -10.07 -26.54
CA ASP A 279 3.16 -10.49 -26.19
C ASP A 279 2.59 -9.60 -25.08
N ILE A 280 1.26 -9.46 -25.04
CA ILE A 280 0.52 -8.78 -23.98
C ILE A 280 -0.29 -9.82 -23.22
N LEU A 281 -0.08 -9.93 -21.90
CA LEU A 281 -1.02 -10.60 -21.03
C LEU A 281 -2.15 -9.63 -20.65
N TYR A 282 -3.36 -10.17 -20.51
CA TYR A 282 -4.51 -9.37 -20.08
C TYR A 282 -5.37 -10.18 -19.11
N THR A 283 -5.60 -9.63 -17.92
CA THR A 283 -6.47 -10.31 -16.94
C THR A 283 -7.92 -10.27 -17.41
N VAL A 284 -8.60 -11.42 -17.37
CA VAL A 284 -9.97 -11.57 -17.92
C VAL A 284 -11.00 -12.06 -16.91
N VAL A 285 -10.58 -12.48 -15.71
CA VAL A 285 -11.47 -13.00 -14.65
C VAL A 285 -11.12 -12.39 -13.30
N GLY A 286 -12.12 -12.01 -12.52
CA GLY A 286 -11.95 -11.40 -11.19
C GLY A 286 -11.45 -9.96 -11.29
N SER A 287 -10.20 -9.71 -10.95
CA SER A 287 -9.53 -8.41 -11.18
C SER A 287 -9.15 -8.29 -12.66
N TYR A 288 -10.15 -8.17 -13.54
CA TYR A 288 -9.96 -8.05 -14.99
C TYR A 288 -9.50 -6.66 -15.41
N GLY A 289 -8.95 -6.56 -16.63
CA GLY A 289 -8.64 -5.28 -17.25
C GLY A 289 -7.20 -4.81 -17.05
N ILE A 290 -6.30 -5.65 -16.56
CA ILE A 290 -4.89 -5.31 -16.32
C ILE A 290 -4.04 -5.87 -17.46
N PRO A 291 -3.48 -5.04 -18.36
CA PRO A 291 -2.51 -5.46 -19.35
C PRO A 291 -1.11 -5.57 -18.76
N VAL A 292 -0.32 -6.53 -19.22
CA VAL A 292 1.12 -6.68 -18.91
C VAL A 292 1.87 -6.91 -20.21
N CYS A 293 2.83 -6.05 -20.52
CA CYS A 293 3.70 -6.23 -21.68
C CYS A 293 4.87 -7.15 -21.34
N ILE A 294 5.09 -8.21 -22.13
CA ILE A 294 6.23 -9.11 -21.98
C ILE A 294 7.43 -8.50 -22.70
N GLU A 295 8.41 -8.04 -21.95
CA GLU A 295 9.58 -7.34 -22.50
C GLU A 295 10.73 -8.28 -22.89
N GLN A 296 10.77 -9.46 -22.27
CA GLN A 296 11.84 -10.46 -22.45
C GLN A 296 11.27 -11.86 -22.57
N ASP A 297 11.96 -12.71 -23.31
CA ASP A 297 11.62 -14.11 -23.43
C ASP A 297 11.84 -14.84 -22.10
N THR A 298 10.81 -14.91 -21.30
CA THR A 298 10.80 -15.61 -20.01
C THR A 298 9.83 -16.78 -20.08
N LYS A 299 10.33 -17.98 -19.75
CA LYS A 299 9.49 -19.17 -19.72
C LYS A 299 8.61 -19.17 -18.48
N PHE A 300 7.30 -19.12 -18.66
CA PHE A 300 6.30 -19.34 -17.62
C PHE A 300 5.01 -19.87 -18.22
N VAL A 301 4.16 -20.42 -17.37
CA VAL A 301 2.80 -20.86 -17.70
C VAL A 301 1.83 -19.98 -16.93
N PHE A 302 0.62 -19.79 -17.41
CA PHE A 302 -0.37 -18.96 -16.76
C PHE A 302 -1.76 -19.60 -16.77
N GLN A 303 -2.55 -19.25 -15.76
CA GLN A 303 -3.90 -19.80 -15.62
C GLN A 303 -4.89 -19.16 -16.62
N ARG A 304 -6.02 -19.82 -16.86
CA ARG A 304 -7.13 -19.37 -17.74
C ARG A 304 -7.73 -18.00 -17.41
N HIS A 305 -7.43 -17.43 -16.25
CA HIS A 305 -7.88 -16.11 -15.85
C HIS A 305 -7.09 -14.97 -16.51
N ILE A 306 -6.08 -15.34 -17.29
CA ILE A 306 -5.22 -14.44 -18.03
C ILE A 306 -5.29 -14.84 -19.50
N ALA A 307 -5.56 -13.87 -20.38
CA ALA A 307 -5.42 -14.02 -21.82
C ALA A 307 -4.03 -13.57 -22.27
N ILE A 308 -3.51 -14.19 -23.33
CA ILE A 308 -2.32 -13.76 -24.05
C ILE A 308 -2.72 -13.27 -25.44
N LEU A 309 -2.25 -12.10 -25.80
CA LEU A 309 -2.45 -11.47 -27.09
C LEU A 309 -1.09 -11.30 -27.76
N ARG A 310 -0.94 -11.81 -28.98
CA ARG A 310 0.28 -11.66 -29.79
C ARG A 310 0.04 -10.61 -30.86
N PRO A 311 0.54 -9.37 -30.69
CA PRO A 311 0.34 -8.30 -31.67
C PRO A 311 1.02 -8.61 -33.01
N ARG A 312 0.40 -8.20 -34.12
CA ARG A 312 1.06 -8.16 -35.43
C ARG A 312 2.02 -6.98 -35.47
N SER A 313 3.31 -7.25 -35.35
CA SER A 313 4.34 -6.20 -35.21
C SER A 313 4.41 -5.22 -36.36
N GLU A 314 3.96 -5.62 -37.55
CA GLU A 314 3.83 -4.76 -38.75
C GLU A 314 2.60 -3.82 -38.70
N VAL A 315 1.65 -4.07 -37.80
CA VAL A 315 0.40 -3.27 -37.65
C VAL A 315 0.42 -2.45 -36.37
N ILE A 316 0.81 -3.07 -35.26
CA ILE A 316 0.77 -2.45 -33.95
C ILE A 316 1.98 -2.84 -33.09
N LYS A 317 2.63 -1.85 -32.50
CA LYS A 317 3.69 -2.10 -31.53
C LYS A 317 3.11 -2.55 -30.19
N ALA A 318 3.69 -3.60 -29.60
CA ALA A 318 3.23 -4.16 -28.33
C ALA A 318 3.13 -3.10 -27.22
N ARG A 319 4.14 -2.24 -27.10
CA ARG A 319 4.18 -1.19 -26.09
C ARG A 319 3.10 -0.10 -26.33
N TYR A 320 2.77 0.22 -27.59
CA TYR A 320 1.64 1.08 -27.92
C TYR A 320 0.31 0.43 -27.51
N MET A 321 0.13 -0.85 -27.88
CA MET A 321 -1.07 -1.62 -27.52
C MET A 321 -1.24 -1.69 -26.01
N PHE A 322 -0.16 -1.91 -25.25
CA PHE A 322 -0.16 -1.89 -23.78
C PHE A 322 -0.73 -0.57 -23.22
N HIS A 323 -0.26 0.58 -23.71
CA HIS A 323 -0.78 1.87 -23.27
C HIS A 323 -2.22 2.08 -23.71
N ALA A 324 -2.58 1.68 -24.93
CA ALA A 324 -3.95 1.80 -25.43
C ALA A 324 -4.94 0.97 -24.62
N MET A 325 -4.56 -0.23 -24.20
CA MET A 325 -5.38 -1.11 -23.35
C MET A 325 -5.58 -0.60 -21.92
N GLN A 326 -4.78 0.36 -21.46
CA GLN A 326 -4.96 1.03 -20.18
C GLN A 326 -5.86 2.28 -20.27
N SER A 327 -6.24 2.72 -21.47
CA SER A 327 -7.08 3.91 -21.66
C SER A 327 -8.47 3.75 -21.05
N GLY A 328 -9.05 4.86 -20.61
CA GLY A 328 -10.43 4.87 -20.12
C GLY A 328 -11.45 4.34 -21.13
N ALA A 329 -11.24 4.63 -22.42
CA ALA A 329 -12.10 4.13 -23.51
C ALA A 329 -12.02 2.60 -23.65
N PHE A 330 -10.82 2.00 -23.53
CA PHE A 330 -10.67 0.55 -23.57
C PHE A 330 -11.22 -0.11 -22.30
N LYS A 331 -10.97 0.48 -21.13
CA LYS A 331 -11.51 0.00 -19.86
C LYS A 331 -13.05 0.01 -19.85
N ALA A 332 -13.68 1.04 -20.40
CA ALA A 332 -15.15 1.09 -20.54
C ALA A 332 -15.69 -0.05 -21.41
N GLN A 333 -14.97 -0.48 -22.46
CA GLN A 333 -15.34 -1.66 -23.24
C GLN A 333 -15.18 -2.95 -22.41
N ALA A 334 -14.12 -3.08 -21.62
CA ALA A 334 -13.88 -4.21 -20.73
C ALA A 334 -15.00 -4.32 -19.68
N ASP A 335 -15.37 -3.20 -19.04
CA ASP A 335 -16.45 -3.14 -18.05
C ASP A 335 -17.81 -3.56 -18.66
N LYS A 336 -18.09 -3.15 -19.91
CA LYS A 336 -19.30 -3.55 -20.64
C LYS A 336 -19.28 -5.03 -21.07
N ALA A 337 -18.11 -5.57 -21.39
CA ALA A 337 -17.92 -6.96 -21.83
C ALA A 337 -17.93 -7.94 -20.65
N ALA A 338 -17.59 -7.49 -19.45
CA ALA A 338 -17.50 -8.32 -18.25
C ALA A 338 -18.87 -8.78 -17.78
N LYS A 339 -19.06 -10.10 -17.67
CA LYS A 339 -20.31 -10.77 -17.26
C LYS A 339 -20.07 -11.62 -16.01
N GLY A 340 -21.11 -11.82 -15.21
CA GLY A 340 -21.12 -12.65 -14.00
C GLY A 340 -21.44 -11.85 -12.74
N ALA A 341 -22.22 -12.46 -11.82
CA ALA A 341 -22.65 -11.82 -10.58
C ALA A 341 -21.61 -11.94 -9.47
N ALA A 342 -21.07 -13.13 -9.23
CA ALA A 342 -20.08 -13.39 -8.17
C ALA A 342 -18.65 -13.12 -8.64
N GLN A 343 -18.32 -13.45 -9.86
CA GLN A 343 -17.01 -13.21 -10.45
C GLN A 343 -17.18 -12.73 -11.90
N LYS A 344 -16.78 -11.49 -12.16
CA LYS A 344 -16.85 -10.92 -13.50
C LYS A 344 -15.81 -11.55 -14.43
N THR A 345 -16.24 -11.86 -15.65
CA THR A 345 -15.41 -12.52 -16.67
C THR A 345 -15.61 -11.90 -18.04
N ILE A 346 -14.51 -11.64 -18.74
CA ILE A 346 -14.47 -11.25 -20.15
C ILE A 346 -14.15 -12.48 -20.97
N GLY A 347 -15.09 -12.96 -21.81
CA GLY A 347 -14.83 -14.08 -22.72
C GLY A 347 -13.84 -13.69 -23.83
N LEU A 348 -13.04 -14.64 -24.32
CA LEU A 348 -12.04 -14.39 -25.39
C LEU A 348 -12.66 -13.80 -26.66
N SER A 349 -13.86 -14.26 -27.05
CA SER A 349 -14.59 -13.68 -28.19
C SER A 349 -14.97 -12.23 -27.97
N SER A 350 -15.40 -11.88 -26.75
CA SER A 350 -15.70 -10.48 -26.40
C SER A 350 -14.43 -9.62 -26.35
N LEU A 351 -13.34 -10.16 -25.86
CA LEU A 351 -12.02 -9.51 -25.85
C LEU A 351 -11.56 -9.24 -27.30
N ALA A 352 -11.68 -10.21 -28.18
CA ALA A 352 -11.28 -10.11 -29.57
C ALA A 352 -12.05 -9.01 -30.35
N GLU A 353 -13.30 -8.75 -29.96
CA GLU A 353 -14.14 -7.69 -30.54
C GLU A 353 -13.87 -6.28 -29.98
N MET A 354 -13.13 -6.18 -28.87
CA MET A 354 -12.78 -4.87 -28.32
C MET A 354 -11.85 -4.11 -29.28
N THR A 355 -12.02 -2.80 -29.31
CA THR A 355 -11.37 -1.95 -30.32
C THR A 355 -10.40 -0.97 -29.69
N LEU A 356 -9.39 -0.60 -30.46
CA LEU A 356 -8.44 0.44 -30.12
C LEU A 356 -8.03 1.26 -31.36
N PRO A 357 -7.59 2.51 -31.18
CA PRO A 357 -7.05 3.30 -32.28
C PRO A 357 -5.69 2.77 -32.72
N VAL A 358 -5.46 2.68 -34.03
CA VAL A 358 -4.21 2.23 -34.62
C VAL A 358 -3.70 3.28 -35.58
N PRO A 359 -2.93 4.27 -35.10
CA PRO A 359 -2.29 5.25 -35.95
C PRO A 359 -1.06 4.64 -36.67
N ASP A 360 -0.49 5.40 -37.62
CA ASP A 360 0.72 4.99 -38.31
C ASP A 360 1.87 4.68 -37.34
N MET A 361 2.76 3.78 -37.74
CA MET A 361 3.88 3.29 -36.91
C MET A 361 4.75 4.42 -36.35
N CYS A 362 5.01 5.47 -37.13
CA CYS A 362 5.77 6.64 -36.68
C CYS A 362 5.07 7.38 -35.52
N ILE A 363 3.73 7.48 -35.58
CA ILE A 363 2.93 8.09 -34.51
C ILE A 363 2.93 7.20 -33.28
N GLN A 364 2.78 5.86 -33.47
CA GLN A 364 2.88 4.91 -32.35
C GLN A 364 4.22 5.06 -31.62
N GLU A 365 5.34 5.16 -32.33
CA GLU A 365 6.68 5.33 -31.71
C GLU A 365 6.82 6.64 -30.92
N ARG A 366 6.22 7.73 -31.41
CA ARG A 366 6.22 9.00 -30.70
C ARG A 366 5.38 8.92 -29.41
N LEU A 367 4.21 8.29 -29.51
CA LEU A 367 3.32 8.08 -28.35
C LEU A 367 3.95 7.18 -27.31
N ILE A 368 4.59 6.08 -27.71
CA ILE A 368 5.33 5.19 -26.81
C ILE A 368 6.36 5.98 -26.01
N ARG A 369 7.22 6.76 -26.69
CA ARG A 369 8.28 7.53 -26.00
C ARG A 369 7.73 8.48 -24.94
N VAL A 370 6.61 9.15 -25.22
CA VAL A 370 5.99 10.06 -24.25
C VAL A 370 5.34 9.30 -23.11
N LEU A 371 4.56 8.25 -23.43
CA LEU A 371 3.81 7.49 -22.43
C LEU A 371 4.73 6.64 -21.54
N ASP A 372 5.80 6.07 -22.09
CA ASP A 372 6.81 5.33 -21.31
C ASP A 372 7.53 6.22 -20.31
N ASN A 373 7.81 7.48 -20.68
CA ASN A 373 8.43 8.42 -19.74
C ASN A 373 7.52 8.75 -18.57
N PHE A 374 6.22 8.93 -18.81
CA PHE A 374 5.24 9.10 -17.73
C PHE A 374 5.07 7.83 -16.90
N ASP A 375 4.98 6.68 -17.55
CA ASP A 375 4.83 5.39 -16.89
C ASP A 375 6.00 5.11 -15.95
N SER A 376 7.24 5.33 -16.40
CA SER A 376 8.44 5.11 -15.59
C SER A 376 8.47 5.97 -14.31
N ILE A 377 8.07 7.23 -14.38
CA ILE A 377 7.99 8.10 -13.19
C ILE A 377 7.00 7.54 -12.16
N CYS A 378 5.89 6.95 -12.63
CA CYS A 378 4.81 6.49 -11.77
C CYS A 378 4.96 5.05 -11.28
N THR A 379 5.72 4.21 -11.97
CA THR A 379 5.72 2.75 -11.75
C THR A 379 7.11 2.15 -11.53
N ASP A 380 8.20 2.85 -11.89
CA ASP A 380 9.54 2.31 -11.73
C ASP A 380 9.93 2.22 -10.25
N LEU A 381 10.11 0.99 -9.78
CA LEU A 381 10.54 0.68 -8.40
C LEU A 381 12.04 0.84 -8.19
N SER A 382 12.80 1.15 -9.23
CA SER A 382 14.26 1.34 -9.15
C SER A 382 14.70 2.81 -9.22
N SER A 383 13.93 3.65 -9.92
CA SER A 383 14.31 5.05 -10.18
C SER A 383 13.15 6.04 -10.15
N GLY A 384 11.89 5.57 -10.11
CA GLY A 384 10.70 6.42 -10.10
C GLY A 384 10.32 6.91 -8.70
N LEU A 385 9.21 7.67 -8.62
CA LEU A 385 8.66 8.12 -7.34
C LEU A 385 8.40 6.99 -6.33
N PRO A 386 7.94 5.79 -6.73
CA PRO A 386 7.80 4.68 -5.79
C PRO A 386 9.13 4.26 -5.15
N ALA A 387 10.23 4.26 -5.90
CA ALA A 387 11.57 3.96 -5.38
C ALA A 387 12.02 5.00 -4.35
N GLU A 388 11.77 6.27 -4.62
CA GLU A 388 12.12 7.34 -3.68
C GLU A 388 11.28 7.25 -2.39
N ILE A 389 9.97 7.01 -2.50
CA ILE A 389 9.09 6.81 -1.34
C ILE A 389 9.60 5.64 -0.47
N GLU A 390 9.94 4.49 -1.07
CA GLU A 390 10.48 3.34 -0.35
C GLU A 390 11.83 3.66 0.32
N ALA A 391 12.72 4.36 -0.37
CA ALA A 391 14.01 4.77 0.18
C ALA A 391 13.83 5.74 1.37
N ARG A 392 12.89 6.70 1.27
CA ARG A 392 12.57 7.62 2.36
C ARG A 392 11.93 6.91 3.55
N GLN A 393 11.05 5.94 3.30
CA GLN A 393 10.47 5.13 4.36
C GLN A 393 11.55 4.34 5.14
N LYS A 394 12.47 3.67 4.44
CA LYS A 394 13.60 2.98 5.08
C LYS A 394 14.52 3.94 5.85
N GLN A 395 14.76 5.12 5.29
CA GLN A 395 15.53 6.17 5.94
C GLN A 395 14.84 6.67 7.22
N TYR A 396 13.53 6.92 7.16
CA TYR A 396 12.71 7.29 8.31
C TYR A 396 12.80 6.23 9.42
N GLU A 397 12.58 4.95 9.09
CA GLU A 397 12.62 3.84 10.07
C GLU A 397 13.98 3.75 10.75
N TYR A 398 15.07 3.84 9.99
CA TYR A 398 16.43 3.85 10.53
C TYR A 398 16.65 5.03 11.49
N TYR A 399 16.31 6.25 11.07
CA TYR A 399 16.52 7.43 11.92
C TYR A 399 15.58 7.46 13.12
N ARG A 400 14.32 7.04 12.96
CA ARG A 400 13.40 6.88 14.08
C ARG A 400 13.99 6.00 15.16
N ASP A 401 14.41 4.79 14.82
CA ASP A 401 14.95 3.84 15.79
C ASP A 401 16.24 4.35 16.41
N LYS A 402 17.10 5.00 15.65
CA LYS A 402 18.33 5.62 16.13
C LYS A 402 18.10 6.79 17.08
N LEU A 403 17.18 7.70 16.75
CA LEU A 403 16.88 8.90 17.53
C LEU A 403 16.12 8.58 18.83
N LEU A 404 15.43 7.45 18.89
CA LEU A 404 14.65 6.99 20.04
C LEU A 404 15.43 5.98 20.93
N THR A 405 16.71 5.75 20.63
CA THR A 405 17.61 4.90 21.43
C THR A 405 18.60 5.77 22.19
N PHE A 406 18.64 5.59 23.49
CA PHE A 406 19.51 6.34 24.39
C PHE A 406 20.37 5.40 25.23
N ARG A 407 21.48 5.96 25.75
CA ARG A 407 22.20 5.32 26.84
C ARG A 407 21.34 5.43 28.10
N GLU A 408 21.09 4.32 28.78
CA GLU A 408 20.40 4.30 30.05
C GLU A 408 21.32 4.85 31.17
N ILE A 409 20.75 5.63 32.09
CA ILE A 409 21.44 6.08 33.27
C ILE A 409 21.69 4.85 34.15
N SER A 410 22.97 4.53 34.40
CA SER A 410 23.33 3.50 35.41
C SER A 410 23.01 4.07 36.80
N ASN A 411 22.13 3.39 37.54
CA ASN A 411 21.84 3.70 38.93
C ASN A 411 23.11 3.52 39.80
#